data_8843063f7dbcfc5ba9d1b0f59c6bdfc9
#
_entry.id   8843063f7dbcfc5ba9d1b0f59c6bdfc9
#
_cell.length_a   1.000
_cell.length_b   1.000
_cell.length_c   1.000
_cell.angle_alpha   90.00
_cell.angle_beta   90.00
_cell.angle_gamma   90.00
#
_symmetry.space_group_name_H-M   'P 1'
#
loop_
_entity.id
_entity.type
_entity.pdbx_description
1 polymer ?
#
loop_
_entity_poly.entity_id
_entity_poly.type
_entity_poly.pdbx_seq_one_letter_code
_entity_poly.pdbx_strand_id
1 'polypeptide(L)'
;MNKGILNVIYQSDDNYAVVSAISIVSLLENNKHLKQINIFYLGHQLKKDSINKLNKMVGNYKNAAITFVDVSSYPDELKEIGVKAWKGLYITWYKMLAFAKLDIKTDRILYINPHTVISGALDGLLELDFEGNVMALSYDATMVNAYKDVIGLKPTDGYFNCGVMLINHKKWMKDKIDAKMREHLRHNRYEVADQDLCNVFFKGKIKKVGVEYNFSTVFYGYDIKKYIKANGFLPESFYSYDEIMESYYTPKIIHSQFGVNGRPWQQGNDNPVGFLWRKYLKLTPWKNAKMPVAKKDINWRLYDLLPQSIIVNLYAWAVNRKFAKTK
;
A
#
# COMPACT_ATOMS: atom_id res chain seq x y z
N MET A 1 18.34 -1.81 20.46
CA MET A 1 18.15 -1.47 19.04
C MET A 1 17.93 -2.76 18.27
N ASN A 2 16.79 -2.90 17.60
CA ASN A 2 16.41 -4.14 16.87
C ASN A 2 17.06 -4.20 15.48
N LYS A 3 18.39 -3.98 15.41
CA LYS A 3 19.12 -3.95 14.15
C LYS A 3 18.92 -5.24 13.36
N GLY A 4 18.37 -5.12 12.16
CA GLY A 4 18.20 -6.21 11.21
C GLY A 4 16.98 -7.10 11.41
N ILE A 5 16.00 -6.77 12.28
CA ILE A 5 14.74 -7.50 12.41
C ILE A 5 13.61 -6.68 11.77
N LEU A 6 12.97 -7.23 10.74
CA LEU A 6 11.83 -6.64 10.07
C LEU A 6 10.56 -7.45 10.40
N ASN A 7 9.58 -6.80 11.04
CA ASN A 7 8.22 -7.34 11.15
C ASN A 7 7.35 -6.70 10.08
N VAL A 8 6.76 -7.52 9.23
CA VAL A 8 5.93 -7.04 8.12
C VAL A 8 4.56 -7.71 8.12
N ILE A 9 3.53 -6.91 7.90
CA ILE A 9 2.15 -7.37 7.73
C ILE A 9 1.80 -7.36 6.25
N TYR A 10 1.23 -8.46 5.78
CA TYR A 10 0.49 -8.57 4.53
C TYR A 10 -0.96 -8.94 4.81
N GLN A 11 -1.87 -8.50 3.95
CA GLN A 11 -3.28 -8.90 4.03
C GLN A 11 -3.84 -9.19 2.63
N SER A 12 -4.54 -10.30 2.48
CA SER A 12 -5.28 -10.61 1.26
C SER A 12 -6.37 -11.65 1.46
N ASP A 13 -7.27 -11.78 0.48
CA ASP A 13 -8.08 -12.97 0.27
C ASP A 13 -7.31 -14.03 -0.55
N ASP A 14 -7.95 -15.18 -0.79
CA ASP A 14 -7.34 -16.26 -1.57
C ASP A 14 -7.06 -15.89 -3.03
N ASN A 15 -7.89 -15.03 -3.63
CA ASN A 15 -7.71 -14.58 -5.02
C ASN A 15 -6.43 -13.75 -5.19
N TYR A 16 -6.05 -13.01 -4.15
CA TYR A 16 -4.85 -12.19 -4.12
C TYR A 16 -3.62 -12.91 -3.53
N ALA A 17 -3.73 -14.17 -3.12
CA ALA A 17 -2.61 -14.92 -2.55
C ALA A 17 -1.39 -15.00 -3.49
N VAL A 18 -1.61 -15.17 -4.80
CA VAL A 18 -0.52 -15.15 -5.80
C VAL A 18 0.13 -13.78 -5.92
N VAL A 19 -0.65 -12.71 -5.87
CA VAL A 19 -0.14 -11.33 -5.94
C VAL A 19 0.68 -11.03 -4.69
N SER A 20 0.20 -11.43 -3.51
CA SER A 20 0.94 -11.36 -2.25
C SER A 20 2.25 -12.16 -2.29
N ALA A 21 2.22 -13.36 -2.86
CA ALA A 21 3.43 -14.20 -2.98
C ALA A 21 4.51 -13.52 -3.82
N ILE A 22 4.15 -12.81 -4.89
CA ILE A 22 5.09 -12.04 -5.71
C ILE A 22 5.72 -10.90 -4.89
N SER A 23 4.92 -10.18 -4.13
CA SER A 23 5.41 -9.13 -3.23
C SER A 23 6.33 -9.69 -2.15
N ILE A 24 5.90 -10.76 -1.46
CA ILE A 24 6.68 -11.41 -0.40
C ILE A 24 8.02 -11.93 -0.93
N VAL A 25 8.02 -12.64 -2.06
CA VAL A 25 9.29 -13.16 -2.59
C VAL A 25 10.21 -12.02 -3.02
N SER A 26 9.69 -10.92 -3.55
CA SER A 26 10.50 -9.75 -3.87
C SER A 26 11.10 -9.09 -2.62
N LEU A 27 10.35 -9.05 -1.51
CA LEU A 27 10.86 -8.60 -0.21
C LEU A 27 12.01 -9.48 0.25
N LEU A 28 11.83 -10.80 0.23
CA LEU A 28 12.82 -11.76 0.70
C LEU A 28 14.10 -11.74 -0.16
N GLU A 29 13.97 -11.66 -1.50
CA GLU A 29 15.11 -11.58 -2.41
C GLU A 29 15.99 -10.34 -2.20
N ASN A 30 15.38 -9.19 -1.95
CA ASN A 30 16.09 -7.92 -1.83
C ASN A 30 16.53 -7.58 -0.39
N ASN A 31 16.17 -8.43 0.60
CA ASN A 31 16.50 -8.21 2.01
C ASN A 31 17.10 -9.46 2.69
N LYS A 32 17.82 -10.28 1.93
CA LYS A 32 18.51 -11.51 2.44
C LYS A 32 19.57 -11.21 3.52
N HIS A 33 20.11 -10.00 3.54
CA HIS A 33 21.11 -9.54 4.49
C HIS A 33 20.53 -9.25 5.87
N LEU A 34 19.22 -9.09 6.01
CA LEU A 34 18.57 -8.87 7.29
C LEU A 34 18.69 -10.12 8.18
N LYS A 35 18.84 -9.90 9.48
CA LYS A 35 18.94 -10.97 10.45
C LYS A 35 17.67 -11.83 10.52
N GLN A 36 16.50 -11.18 10.45
CA GLN A 36 15.20 -11.85 10.55
C GLN A 36 14.11 -11.03 9.86
N ILE A 37 13.24 -11.71 9.09
CA ILE A 37 12.03 -11.15 8.51
C ILE A 37 10.84 -11.97 9.02
N ASN A 38 9.99 -11.36 9.85
CA ASN A 38 8.79 -11.99 10.38
C ASN A 38 7.58 -11.46 9.58
N ILE A 39 6.93 -12.34 8.84
CA ILE A 39 5.75 -12.03 8.04
C ILE A 39 4.50 -12.43 8.81
N PHE A 40 3.63 -11.47 9.11
CA PHE A 40 2.30 -11.68 9.69
C PHE A 40 1.28 -11.57 8.56
N TYR A 41 0.65 -12.68 8.22
CA TYR A 41 -0.28 -12.74 7.09
C TYR A 41 -1.73 -12.73 7.60
N LEU A 42 -2.45 -11.65 7.33
CA LEU A 42 -3.87 -11.47 7.65
C LEU A 42 -4.69 -12.04 6.50
N GLY A 43 -4.95 -13.33 6.54
CA GLY A 43 -5.60 -14.06 5.45
C GLY A 43 -7.11 -14.12 5.61
N HIS A 44 -7.87 -13.49 4.69
CA HIS A 44 -9.32 -13.64 4.64
C HIS A 44 -9.72 -14.83 3.80
N GLN A 45 -10.30 -15.86 4.43
CA GLN A 45 -10.80 -17.08 3.74
C GLN A 45 -9.76 -17.75 2.82
N LEU A 46 -8.51 -17.83 3.29
CA LEU A 46 -7.45 -18.52 2.53
C LEU A 46 -7.72 -20.03 2.45
N LYS A 47 -7.51 -20.58 1.25
CA LYS A 47 -7.52 -22.03 1.06
C LYS A 47 -6.26 -22.66 1.64
N LYS A 48 -6.39 -23.88 2.12
CA LYS A 48 -5.27 -24.68 2.66
C LYS A 48 -4.10 -24.82 1.67
N ASP A 49 -4.39 -24.91 0.38
CA ASP A 49 -3.37 -24.97 -0.69
C ASP A 49 -2.55 -23.68 -0.76
N SER A 50 -3.21 -22.51 -0.69
CA SER A 50 -2.53 -21.20 -0.69
C SER A 50 -1.65 -21.05 0.55
N ILE A 51 -2.14 -21.45 1.73
CA ILE A 51 -1.37 -21.43 2.99
C ILE A 51 -0.13 -22.31 2.85
N ASN A 52 -0.27 -23.55 2.35
CA ASN A 52 0.84 -24.47 2.18
C ASN A 52 1.89 -23.94 1.18
N LYS A 53 1.45 -23.34 0.08
CA LYS A 53 2.33 -22.73 -0.91
C LYS A 53 3.12 -21.55 -0.35
N LEU A 54 2.47 -20.66 0.41
CA LEU A 54 3.12 -19.54 1.08
C LEU A 54 4.14 -20.02 2.12
N ASN A 55 3.77 -21.01 2.96
CA ASN A 55 4.68 -21.60 3.94
C ASN A 55 5.92 -22.19 3.26
N LYS A 56 5.72 -23.01 2.21
CA LYS A 56 6.84 -23.62 1.45
C LYS A 56 7.74 -22.56 0.84
N MET A 57 7.17 -21.50 0.27
CA MET A 57 7.92 -20.42 -0.36
C MET A 57 8.80 -19.67 0.66
N VAL A 58 8.22 -19.25 1.79
CA VAL A 58 8.96 -18.53 2.83
C VAL A 58 9.98 -19.44 3.50
N GLY A 59 9.67 -20.72 3.71
CA GLY A 59 10.59 -21.71 4.30
C GLY A 59 11.90 -21.95 3.51
N ASN A 60 11.98 -21.50 2.26
CA ASN A 60 13.22 -21.53 1.48
C ASN A 60 14.23 -20.44 1.92
N TYR A 61 13.82 -19.49 2.77
CA TYR A 61 14.66 -18.38 3.24
C TYR A 61 14.99 -18.57 4.72
N LYS A 62 16.25 -18.82 5.04
CA LYS A 62 16.72 -19.12 6.41
C LYS A 62 16.45 -18.00 7.43
N ASN A 63 16.34 -16.76 6.95
CA ASN A 63 16.11 -15.58 7.76
C ASN A 63 14.65 -15.13 7.77
N ALA A 64 13.70 -15.95 7.30
CA ALA A 64 12.30 -15.57 7.20
C ALA A 64 11.36 -16.57 7.88
N ALA A 65 10.29 -16.06 8.44
CA ALA A 65 9.18 -16.84 8.97
C ALA A 65 7.84 -16.19 8.57
N ILE A 66 6.80 -17.01 8.37
CA ILE A 66 5.44 -16.55 8.12
C ILE A 66 4.50 -17.10 9.18
N THR A 67 3.67 -16.22 9.74
CA THR A 67 2.62 -16.56 10.70
C THR A 67 1.28 -16.12 10.12
N PHE A 68 0.35 -17.05 9.98
CA PHE A 68 -1.03 -16.74 9.58
C PHE A 68 -1.81 -16.33 10.83
N VAL A 69 -2.29 -15.09 10.81
CA VAL A 69 -3.02 -14.50 11.94
C VAL A 69 -4.50 -14.85 11.80
N ASP A 70 -5.11 -15.31 12.87
CA ASP A 70 -6.56 -15.50 12.91
C ASP A 70 -7.27 -14.15 12.86
N VAL A 71 -8.02 -13.93 11.79
CA VAL A 71 -8.79 -12.71 11.52
C VAL A 71 -10.30 -12.98 11.49
N SER A 72 -10.73 -14.14 11.98
CA SER A 72 -12.13 -14.58 11.91
C SER A 72 -13.10 -13.64 12.63
N SER A 73 -12.67 -13.03 13.73
CA SER A 73 -13.47 -12.06 14.50
C SER A 73 -13.48 -10.64 13.89
N TYR A 74 -12.54 -10.32 13.00
CA TYR A 74 -12.34 -8.93 12.53
C TYR A 74 -13.55 -8.34 11.79
N PRO A 75 -14.27 -9.08 10.92
CA PRO A 75 -15.47 -8.54 10.28
C PRO A 75 -16.55 -8.10 11.28
N ASP A 76 -16.76 -8.87 12.33
CA ASP A 76 -17.81 -8.57 13.32
C ASP A 76 -17.38 -7.42 14.23
N GLU A 77 -16.11 -7.36 14.66
CA GLU A 77 -15.57 -6.20 15.37
C GLU A 77 -15.72 -4.90 14.55
N LEU A 78 -15.45 -4.96 13.24
CA LEU A 78 -15.57 -3.80 12.35
C LEU A 78 -17.02 -3.37 12.13
N LYS A 79 -17.95 -4.32 12.04
CA LYS A 79 -19.39 -4.04 12.01
C LYS A 79 -19.86 -3.37 13.31
N GLU A 80 -19.41 -3.88 14.47
CA GLU A 80 -19.73 -3.31 15.78
C GLU A 80 -19.24 -1.86 15.92
N ILE A 81 -18.04 -1.56 15.43
CA ILE A 81 -17.51 -0.19 15.35
C ILE A 81 -18.33 0.66 14.37
N GLY A 82 -19.01 0.04 13.41
CA GLY A 82 -19.86 0.68 12.41
C GLY A 82 -19.11 1.20 11.19
N VAL A 83 -17.88 0.72 10.88
CA VAL A 83 -17.17 1.11 9.66
C VAL A 83 -17.84 0.52 8.42
N LYS A 84 -17.73 1.22 7.30
CA LYS A 84 -18.22 0.73 6.00
C LYS A 84 -17.24 -0.29 5.42
N ALA A 85 -17.80 -1.36 4.83
CA ALA A 85 -17.03 -2.26 3.99
C ALA A 85 -16.54 -1.54 2.73
N TRP A 86 -15.28 -1.72 2.37
CA TRP A 86 -14.73 -1.22 1.12
C TRP A 86 -15.01 -2.22 0.00
N LYS A 87 -15.79 -1.81 -1.01
CA LYS A 87 -16.21 -2.71 -2.12
C LYS A 87 -16.80 -4.05 -1.61
N GLY A 88 -17.57 -3.99 -0.54
CA GLY A 88 -18.22 -5.16 0.05
C GLY A 88 -17.35 -6.00 1.00
N LEU A 89 -16.09 -5.65 1.23
CA LEU A 89 -15.14 -6.37 2.06
C LEU A 89 -14.57 -5.50 3.18
N TYR A 90 -14.37 -6.07 4.37
CA TYR A 90 -13.72 -5.40 5.49
C TYR A 90 -12.19 -5.55 5.50
N ILE A 91 -11.62 -6.34 4.58
CA ILE A 91 -10.20 -6.69 4.59
C ILE A 91 -9.26 -5.48 4.61
N THR A 92 -9.65 -4.37 3.99
CA THR A 92 -8.87 -3.12 3.98
C THR A 92 -8.57 -2.60 5.40
N TRP A 93 -9.47 -2.87 6.36
CA TRP A 93 -9.37 -2.44 7.75
C TRP A 93 -8.56 -3.37 8.65
N TYR A 94 -8.29 -4.62 8.23
CA TYR A 94 -7.71 -5.66 9.10
C TYR A 94 -6.39 -5.24 9.72
N LYS A 95 -5.51 -4.58 8.95
CA LYS A 95 -4.23 -4.09 9.46
C LYS A 95 -4.39 -3.13 10.66
N MET A 96 -5.44 -2.30 10.65
CA MET A 96 -5.68 -1.32 11.72
C MET A 96 -6.01 -2.01 13.04
N LEU A 97 -6.72 -3.14 13.01
CA LEU A 97 -6.97 -3.98 14.19
C LEU A 97 -5.72 -4.79 14.59
N ALA A 98 -4.95 -5.26 13.60
CA ALA A 98 -3.79 -6.11 13.82
C ALA A 98 -2.66 -5.38 14.55
N PHE A 99 -2.46 -4.07 14.33
CA PHE A 99 -1.38 -3.31 14.97
C PHE A 99 -1.39 -3.41 16.50
N ALA A 100 -2.53 -3.56 17.14
CA ALA A 100 -2.65 -3.71 18.59
C ALA A 100 -2.65 -5.17 19.06
N LYS A 101 -2.95 -6.13 18.17
CA LYS A 101 -3.14 -7.54 18.53
C LYS A 101 -1.89 -8.40 18.31
N LEU A 102 -0.93 -7.91 17.51
CA LEU A 102 0.29 -8.66 17.22
C LEU A 102 1.29 -8.54 18.37
N ASP A 103 1.70 -9.69 18.91
CA ASP A 103 2.81 -9.76 19.85
C ASP A 103 4.14 -9.68 19.09
N ILE A 104 4.72 -8.50 19.05
CA ILE A 104 6.04 -8.27 18.46
C ILE A 104 7.00 -7.71 19.51
N LYS A 105 8.27 -8.13 19.42
CA LYS A 105 9.33 -7.73 20.35
C LYS A 105 10.13 -6.51 19.89
N THR A 106 9.74 -5.90 18.77
CA THR A 106 10.38 -4.70 18.23
C THR A 106 9.53 -3.46 18.46
N ASP A 107 10.08 -2.29 18.21
CA ASP A 107 9.38 -1.01 18.36
C ASP A 107 8.56 -0.61 17.12
N ARG A 108 8.62 -1.39 16.02
CA ARG A 108 8.02 -1.04 14.72
C ARG A 108 7.46 -2.21 13.94
N ILE A 109 6.44 -1.93 13.14
CA ILE A 109 5.82 -2.86 12.19
C ILE A 109 5.72 -2.16 10.83
N LEU A 110 6.07 -2.85 9.76
CA LEU A 110 5.85 -2.42 8.39
C LEU A 110 4.60 -3.13 7.83
N TYR A 111 3.62 -2.39 7.36
CA TYR A 111 2.54 -2.93 6.54
C TYR A 111 2.84 -2.69 5.06
N ILE A 112 2.59 -3.69 4.23
CA ILE A 112 2.78 -3.60 2.77
C ILE A 112 1.56 -4.17 2.07
N ASN A 113 0.99 -3.39 1.15
CA ASN A 113 -0.06 -3.87 0.25
C ASN A 113 0.45 -5.01 -0.65
N PRO A 114 -0.36 -6.04 -0.92
CA PRO A 114 0.05 -7.18 -1.74
C PRO A 114 0.41 -6.82 -3.18
N HIS A 115 -0.13 -5.74 -3.74
CA HIS A 115 0.17 -5.30 -5.11
C HIS A 115 1.37 -4.34 -5.18
N THR A 116 2.42 -4.70 -4.46
CA THR A 116 3.72 -4.03 -4.49
C THR A 116 4.81 -4.98 -4.96
N VAL A 117 5.92 -4.43 -5.43
CA VAL A 117 7.18 -5.15 -5.65
C VAL A 117 8.28 -4.43 -4.88
N ILE A 118 8.97 -5.15 -4.03
CA ILE A 118 10.13 -4.62 -3.32
C ILE A 118 11.34 -4.78 -4.23
N SER A 119 11.99 -3.67 -4.57
CA SER A 119 13.09 -3.61 -5.53
C SER A 119 14.41 -3.17 -4.92
N GLY A 120 14.44 -2.91 -3.60
CA GLY A 120 15.65 -2.53 -2.89
C GLY A 120 15.63 -2.89 -1.41
N ALA A 121 16.74 -2.64 -0.74
CA ALA A 121 16.91 -2.85 0.70
C ALA A 121 16.04 -1.88 1.50
N LEU A 122 15.48 -2.35 2.62
CA LEU A 122 14.57 -1.60 3.49
C LEU A 122 15.22 -1.14 4.80
N ASP A 123 16.55 -1.16 4.90
CA ASP A 123 17.30 -0.75 6.10
C ASP A 123 16.94 0.65 6.57
N GLY A 124 16.76 1.60 5.64
CA GLY A 124 16.37 2.96 5.96
C GLY A 124 15.02 3.07 6.71
N LEU A 125 14.08 2.14 6.49
CA LEU A 125 12.85 2.07 7.28
C LEU A 125 13.10 1.49 8.68
N LEU A 126 14.06 0.56 8.82
CA LEU A 126 14.43 0.01 10.12
C LEU A 126 15.16 1.01 11.00
N GLU A 127 15.87 1.95 10.41
CA GLU A 127 16.67 2.97 11.09
C GLU A 127 15.93 4.31 11.24
N LEU A 128 14.77 4.46 10.60
CA LEU A 128 14.01 5.70 10.61
C LEU A 128 13.66 6.15 12.03
N ASP A 129 14.00 7.40 12.36
CA ASP A 129 13.48 8.04 13.56
C ASP A 129 12.05 8.54 13.28
N PHE A 130 11.12 8.16 14.12
CA PHE A 130 9.74 8.62 14.03
C PHE A 130 9.53 10.09 14.46
N GLU A 131 10.51 10.72 15.10
CA GLU A 131 10.41 12.09 15.62
C GLU A 131 9.13 12.31 16.46
N GLY A 132 8.80 11.31 17.27
CA GLY A 132 7.59 11.32 18.10
C GLY A 132 6.27 11.02 17.37
N ASN A 133 6.30 10.77 16.06
CA ASN A 133 5.11 10.42 15.30
C ASN A 133 4.64 8.98 15.55
N VAL A 134 3.36 8.71 15.27
CA VAL A 134 2.73 7.39 15.42
C VAL A 134 3.06 6.48 14.25
N MET A 135 3.24 7.04 13.07
CA MET A 135 3.55 6.32 11.85
C MET A 135 4.37 7.16 10.87
N ALA A 136 4.95 6.50 9.88
CA ALA A 136 5.66 7.13 8.79
C ALA A 136 5.10 6.63 7.45
N LEU A 137 4.67 7.54 6.58
CA LEU A 137 3.97 7.27 5.32
C LEU A 137 4.51 8.14 4.19
N SER A 138 4.33 7.67 2.95
CA SER A 138 4.54 8.45 1.74
C SER A 138 3.25 9.16 1.32
N TYR A 139 3.35 10.30 0.65
CA TYR A 139 2.18 10.96 0.07
C TYR A 139 1.48 10.07 -0.97
N ASP A 140 0.17 10.20 -1.05
CA ASP A 140 -0.63 9.50 -2.07
C ASP A 140 -0.50 10.21 -3.43
N ALA A 141 -0.11 9.45 -4.44
CA ALA A 141 0.03 9.96 -5.80
C ALA A 141 -1.26 9.84 -6.65
N THR A 142 -2.31 9.20 -6.13
CA THR A 142 -3.51 8.88 -6.92
C THR A 142 -4.73 9.72 -6.60
N MET A 143 -4.73 10.38 -5.44
CA MET A 143 -5.82 11.24 -5.00
C MET A 143 -5.54 12.68 -5.38
N VAL A 144 -6.45 13.31 -6.12
CA VAL A 144 -6.36 14.72 -6.51
C VAL A 144 -6.41 15.63 -5.29
N ASN A 145 -5.72 16.78 -5.35
CA ASN A 145 -5.62 17.68 -4.21
C ASN A 145 -7.01 18.21 -3.72
N ALA A 146 -7.95 18.41 -4.64
CA ALA A 146 -9.31 18.85 -4.33
C ALA A 146 -10.10 17.88 -3.42
N TYR A 147 -9.72 16.60 -3.36
CA TYR A 147 -10.36 15.63 -2.46
C TYR A 147 -10.16 15.94 -0.99
N LYS A 148 -9.08 16.62 -0.64
CA LYS A 148 -8.77 17.01 0.75
C LYS A 148 -9.92 17.80 1.41
N ASP A 149 -10.54 18.70 0.65
CA ASP A 149 -11.70 19.49 1.13
C ASP A 149 -12.91 18.60 1.48
N VAL A 150 -13.10 17.49 0.76
CA VAL A 150 -14.21 16.54 1.01
C VAL A 150 -14.11 15.91 2.40
N ILE A 151 -12.90 15.71 2.91
CA ILE A 151 -12.63 15.09 4.22
C ILE A 151 -12.17 16.11 5.29
N GLY A 152 -12.33 17.40 5.03
CA GLY A 152 -12.01 18.47 5.99
C GLY A 152 -10.52 18.77 6.15
N LEU A 153 -9.69 18.41 5.18
CA LEU A 153 -8.28 18.80 5.14
C LEU A 153 -8.08 20.05 4.30
N LYS A 154 -7.06 20.84 4.64
CA LYS A 154 -6.65 22.01 3.84
C LYS A 154 -5.89 21.55 2.58
N PRO A 155 -5.89 22.31 1.49
CA PRO A 155 -5.07 22.01 0.30
C PRO A 155 -3.58 21.82 0.60
N THR A 156 -3.06 22.51 1.61
CA THR A 156 -1.67 22.45 2.08
C THR A 156 -1.39 21.30 3.05
N ASP A 157 -2.41 20.60 3.57
CA ASP A 157 -2.19 19.40 4.37
C ASP A 157 -1.68 18.24 3.46
N GLY A 158 -0.76 17.43 3.97
CA GLY A 158 -0.38 16.20 3.28
C GLY A 158 -1.54 15.20 3.22
N TYR A 159 -1.69 14.49 2.10
CA TYR A 159 -2.56 13.32 2.01
C TYR A 159 -1.70 12.09 1.74
N PHE A 160 -1.69 11.15 2.67
CA PHE A 160 -0.77 10.03 2.70
C PHE A 160 -1.43 8.74 2.21
N ASN A 161 -0.65 7.89 1.59
CA ASN A 161 -1.08 6.57 1.11
C ASN A 161 -0.86 5.49 2.17
N CYS A 162 -1.87 4.68 2.44
CA CYS A 162 -1.84 3.60 3.43
C CYS A 162 -1.49 2.22 2.84
N GLY A 163 -0.92 2.19 1.64
CA GLY A 163 -0.45 0.94 1.01
C GLY A 163 0.91 0.48 1.51
N VAL A 164 1.72 1.40 2.05
CA VAL A 164 2.95 1.10 2.79
C VAL A 164 2.96 1.96 4.03
N MET A 165 2.98 1.33 5.22
CA MET A 165 2.86 2.03 6.49
C MET A 165 3.92 1.51 7.46
N LEU A 166 4.84 2.37 7.89
CA LEU A 166 5.72 2.07 9.00
C LEU A 166 5.10 2.59 10.30
N ILE A 167 4.76 1.70 11.21
CA ILE A 167 4.07 2.00 12.47
C ILE A 167 5.07 2.01 13.62
N ASN A 168 5.06 3.07 14.43
CA ASN A 168 5.70 3.13 15.73
C ASN A 168 4.89 2.29 16.72
N HIS A 169 5.13 0.98 16.73
CA HIS A 169 4.35 0.03 17.53
C HIS A 169 4.46 0.32 19.02
N LYS A 170 5.66 0.70 19.51
CA LYS A 170 5.85 1.10 20.90
C LYS A 170 4.93 2.26 21.30
N LYS A 171 4.85 3.29 20.43
CA LYS A 171 3.96 4.45 20.66
C LYS A 171 2.50 4.06 20.50
N TRP A 172 2.17 3.22 19.52
CA TRP A 172 0.80 2.71 19.30
C TRP A 172 0.23 2.07 20.57
N MET A 173 1.02 1.19 21.20
CA MET A 173 0.63 0.52 22.45
C MET A 173 0.62 1.46 23.64
N LYS A 174 1.68 2.27 23.83
CA LYS A 174 1.81 3.21 24.95
C LYS A 174 0.65 4.21 25.01
N ASP A 175 0.31 4.78 23.87
CA ASP A 175 -0.70 5.84 23.77
C ASP A 175 -2.13 5.29 23.61
N LYS A 176 -2.32 3.96 23.65
CA LYS A 176 -3.60 3.26 23.47
C LYS A 176 -4.33 3.69 22.21
N ILE A 177 -3.59 3.76 21.10
CA ILE A 177 -4.09 4.28 19.82
C ILE A 177 -5.28 3.47 19.31
N ASP A 178 -5.27 2.14 19.43
CA ASP A 178 -6.39 1.29 19.01
C ASP A 178 -7.71 1.71 19.66
N ALA A 179 -7.73 1.90 20.98
CA ALA A 179 -8.95 2.29 21.68
C ALA A 179 -9.46 3.67 21.23
N LYS A 180 -8.55 4.65 21.08
CA LYS A 180 -8.89 6.01 20.59
C LYS A 180 -9.41 5.98 19.16
N MET A 181 -8.79 5.17 18.29
CA MET A 181 -9.19 5.00 16.91
C MET A 181 -10.58 4.36 16.80
N ARG A 182 -10.86 3.30 17.57
CA ARG A 182 -12.17 2.64 17.62
C ARG A 182 -13.25 3.62 18.07
N GLU A 183 -12.99 4.41 19.11
CA GLU A 183 -13.93 5.42 19.58
C GLU A 183 -14.20 6.48 18.50
N HIS A 184 -13.15 6.98 17.85
CA HIS A 184 -13.29 7.91 16.74
C HIS A 184 -14.14 7.33 15.58
N LEU A 185 -13.93 6.04 15.23
CA LEU A 185 -14.66 5.39 14.15
C LEU A 185 -16.15 5.14 14.48
N ARG A 186 -16.55 5.11 15.75
CA ARG A 186 -17.98 5.04 16.11
C ARG A 186 -18.75 6.26 15.65
N HIS A 187 -18.10 7.41 15.56
CA HIS A 187 -18.73 8.70 15.26
C HIS A 187 -18.38 9.24 13.85
N ASN A 188 -17.41 8.64 13.17
CA ASN A 188 -16.93 9.14 11.88
C ASN A 188 -16.98 8.06 10.80
N ARG A 189 -17.30 8.46 9.56
CA ARG A 189 -17.34 7.57 8.39
C ARG A 189 -16.46 8.10 7.30
N TYR A 190 -15.83 7.20 6.55
CA TYR A 190 -14.82 7.51 5.56
C TYR A 190 -15.14 6.84 4.23
N GLU A 191 -14.95 7.57 3.12
CA GLU A 191 -15.20 7.05 1.77
C GLU A 191 -14.01 6.23 1.24
N VAL A 192 -12.78 6.62 1.57
CA VAL A 192 -11.56 5.86 1.21
C VAL A 192 -11.06 5.08 2.43
N ALA A 193 -11.99 4.48 3.16
CA ALA A 193 -11.75 3.52 4.25
C ALA A 193 -10.62 3.96 5.21
N ASP A 194 -9.66 3.08 5.44
CA ASP A 194 -8.55 3.29 6.36
C ASP A 194 -7.59 4.41 5.94
N GLN A 195 -7.52 4.74 4.65
CA GLN A 195 -6.66 5.83 4.18
C GLN A 195 -7.17 7.20 4.63
N ASP A 196 -8.49 7.46 4.51
CA ASP A 196 -9.07 8.71 5.05
C ASP A 196 -8.96 8.77 6.57
N LEU A 197 -9.20 7.65 7.27
CA LEU A 197 -8.96 7.57 8.71
C LEU A 197 -7.54 8.01 9.05
N CYS A 198 -6.53 7.48 8.36
CA CYS A 198 -5.14 7.84 8.61
C CYS A 198 -4.92 9.35 8.43
N ASN A 199 -5.45 9.92 7.38
CA ASN A 199 -5.22 11.33 7.05
C ASN A 199 -5.97 12.30 7.95
N VAL A 200 -7.13 11.92 8.49
CA VAL A 200 -7.94 12.76 9.37
C VAL A 200 -7.56 12.55 10.84
N PHE A 201 -7.62 11.31 11.33
CA PHE A 201 -7.41 11.01 12.75
C PHE A 201 -5.94 11.17 13.19
N PHE A 202 -4.99 10.86 12.30
CA PHE A 202 -3.56 11.00 12.60
C PHE A 202 -2.95 12.27 12.02
N LYS A 203 -3.75 13.26 11.59
CA LYS A 203 -3.24 14.55 11.14
C LYS A 203 -2.26 15.14 12.16
N GLY A 204 -1.06 15.53 11.71
CA GLY A 204 0.01 16.04 12.57
C GLY A 204 0.75 14.96 13.39
N LYS A 205 0.47 13.68 13.16
CA LYS A 205 1.13 12.54 13.84
C LYS A 205 1.75 11.56 12.85
N ILE A 206 1.89 11.97 11.59
CA ILE A 206 2.47 11.18 10.50
C ILE A 206 3.78 11.84 10.09
N LYS A 207 4.87 11.07 10.08
CA LYS A 207 6.13 11.48 9.48
C LYS A 207 6.09 11.21 7.97
N LYS A 208 6.42 12.20 7.14
CA LYS A 208 6.68 12.00 5.71
C LYS A 208 7.92 11.14 5.54
N VAL A 209 7.85 10.11 4.70
CA VAL A 209 9.01 9.37 4.19
C VAL A 209 9.20 9.63 2.71
N GLY A 210 10.37 9.29 2.19
CA GLY A 210 10.69 9.47 0.78
C GLY A 210 9.78 8.67 -0.15
N VAL A 211 9.60 9.17 -1.36
CA VAL A 211 8.72 8.57 -2.37
C VAL A 211 9.19 7.15 -2.78
N GLU A 212 10.49 6.85 -2.63
CA GLU A 212 11.09 5.55 -2.93
C GLU A 212 10.49 4.39 -2.12
N TYR A 213 9.92 4.65 -0.93
CA TYR A 213 9.32 3.61 -0.09
C TYR A 213 7.85 3.32 -0.40
N ASN A 214 7.24 4.09 -1.31
CA ASN A 214 5.90 3.81 -1.83
C ASN A 214 5.75 4.43 -3.23
N PHE A 215 6.67 4.08 -4.13
CA PHE A 215 6.77 4.65 -5.47
C PHE A 215 5.58 4.21 -6.32
N SER A 216 4.69 5.14 -6.61
CA SER A 216 3.50 4.87 -7.40
C SER A 216 3.82 4.65 -8.87
N THR A 217 3.28 3.58 -9.46
CA THR A 217 3.44 3.31 -10.90
C THR A 217 2.75 4.33 -11.82
N VAL A 218 1.97 5.27 -11.29
CA VAL A 218 1.44 6.40 -12.07
C VAL A 218 2.56 7.28 -12.63
N PHE A 219 3.71 7.37 -11.93
CA PHE A 219 4.88 8.09 -12.38
C PHE A 219 5.57 7.46 -13.59
N TYR A 220 5.38 6.16 -13.82
CA TYR A 220 5.82 5.49 -15.05
C TYR A 220 4.80 5.59 -16.18
N GLY A 221 3.52 5.81 -15.85
CA GLY A 221 2.43 5.85 -16.82
C GLY A 221 2.15 7.23 -17.39
N TYR A 222 2.57 8.30 -16.71
CA TYR A 222 2.25 9.67 -17.09
C TYR A 222 3.49 10.57 -17.08
N ASP A 223 3.44 11.67 -17.85
CA ASP A 223 4.39 12.78 -17.72
C ASP A 223 4.25 13.39 -16.32
N ILE A 224 5.28 13.28 -15.50
CA ILE A 224 5.24 13.61 -14.07
C ILE A 224 4.90 15.09 -13.83
N LYS A 225 5.49 16.03 -14.61
CA LYS A 225 5.21 17.46 -14.42
C LYS A 225 3.75 17.80 -14.75
N LYS A 226 3.24 17.23 -15.84
CA LYS A 226 1.83 17.40 -16.21
C LYS A 226 0.90 16.74 -15.19
N TYR A 227 1.30 15.57 -14.67
CA TYR A 227 0.55 14.83 -13.67
C TYR A 227 0.41 15.62 -12.36
N ILE A 228 1.50 16.17 -11.82
CA ILE A 228 1.50 17.02 -10.63
C ILE A 228 0.57 18.21 -10.83
N LYS A 229 0.71 18.91 -11.97
CA LYS A 229 -0.11 20.09 -12.30
C LYS A 229 -1.60 19.76 -12.41
N ALA A 230 -1.96 18.72 -13.17
CA ALA A 230 -3.35 18.35 -13.42
C ALA A 230 -4.10 17.89 -12.18
N ASN A 231 -3.40 17.23 -11.24
CA ASN A 231 -3.97 16.80 -9.96
C ASN A 231 -3.97 17.92 -8.90
N GLY A 232 -3.43 19.10 -9.21
CA GLY A 232 -3.38 20.26 -8.32
C GLY A 232 -2.49 20.05 -7.10
N PHE A 233 -1.48 19.19 -7.16
CA PHE A 233 -0.57 18.95 -6.04
C PHE A 233 0.29 20.19 -5.75
N LEU A 234 0.40 20.52 -4.48
CA LEU A 234 1.13 21.70 -3.99
C LEU A 234 2.50 21.29 -3.40
N PRO A 235 3.54 22.10 -3.55
CA PRO A 235 4.88 21.81 -3.01
C PRO A 235 4.89 21.52 -1.50
N GLU A 236 4.00 22.18 -0.73
CA GLU A 236 3.91 22.02 0.72
C GLU A 236 3.31 20.67 1.15
N SER A 237 2.60 20.01 0.25
CA SER A 237 1.78 18.82 0.57
C SER A 237 1.95 17.66 -0.40
N PHE A 238 2.98 17.73 -1.24
CA PHE A 238 3.37 16.66 -2.16
C PHE A 238 4.88 16.68 -2.43
N TYR A 239 5.37 15.68 -3.13
CA TYR A 239 6.76 15.60 -3.56
C TYR A 239 7.04 16.56 -4.72
N SER A 240 8.21 17.15 -4.74
CA SER A 240 8.72 17.87 -5.90
C SER A 240 8.99 16.92 -7.08
N TYR A 241 9.09 17.48 -8.26
CA TYR A 241 9.51 16.73 -9.44
C TYR A 241 10.88 16.05 -9.23
N ASP A 242 11.82 16.75 -8.60
CA ASP A 242 13.19 16.25 -8.40
C ASP A 242 13.23 15.09 -7.40
N GLU A 243 12.48 15.17 -6.26
CA GLU A 243 12.34 14.06 -5.31
C GLU A 243 11.80 12.80 -6.00
N ILE A 244 10.83 12.96 -6.92
CA ILE A 244 10.27 11.82 -7.67
C ILE A 244 11.31 11.26 -8.64
N MET A 245 12.06 12.12 -9.35
CA MET A 245 13.04 11.70 -10.34
C MET A 245 14.27 11.02 -9.71
N GLU A 246 14.73 11.46 -8.54
CA GLU A 246 15.77 10.77 -7.77
C GLU A 246 15.41 9.31 -7.48
N SER A 247 14.13 9.05 -7.22
CA SER A 247 13.62 7.71 -6.91
C SER A 247 13.16 6.91 -8.13
N TYR A 248 13.04 7.56 -9.30
CA TYR A 248 12.43 6.97 -10.51
C TYR A 248 13.16 5.70 -10.98
N TYR A 249 14.47 5.67 -10.90
CA TYR A 249 15.30 4.52 -11.33
C TYR A 249 15.65 3.56 -10.19
N THR A 250 15.55 4.01 -8.95
CA THR A 250 15.97 3.24 -7.77
C THR A 250 14.92 3.20 -6.65
N PRO A 251 13.63 2.99 -6.98
CA PRO A 251 12.61 2.87 -5.94
C PRO A 251 12.89 1.64 -5.06
N LYS A 252 12.53 1.72 -3.79
CA LYS A 252 12.66 0.61 -2.83
C LYS A 252 11.41 -0.26 -2.82
N ILE A 253 10.23 0.36 -2.85
CA ILE A 253 8.94 -0.32 -2.93
C ILE A 253 8.13 0.31 -4.06
N ILE A 254 7.81 -0.46 -5.08
CA ILE A 254 6.99 -0.04 -6.22
C ILE A 254 5.55 -0.47 -5.97
N HIS A 255 4.64 0.50 -5.87
CA HIS A 255 3.22 0.27 -5.64
C HIS A 255 2.44 0.33 -6.95
N SER A 256 1.79 -0.77 -7.32
CA SER A 256 1.09 -0.92 -8.60
C SER A 256 -0.28 -0.24 -8.58
N GLN A 257 -0.30 1.08 -8.70
CA GLN A 257 -1.51 1.90 -8.72
C GLN A 257 -1.97 2.23 -10.15
N PHE A 258 -1.04 2.38 -11.10
CA PHE A 258 -1.37 2.53 -12.51
C PHE A 258 -1.89 1.22 -13.11
N GLY A 259 -2.97 1.28 -13.86
CA GLY A 259 -3.59 0.07 -14.40
C GLY A 259 -4.41 0.29 -15.65
N VAL A 260 -4.23 1.44 -16.32
CA VAL A 260 -4.98 1.78 -17.54
C VAL A 260 -4.71 0.76 -18.66
N ASN A 261 -3.45 0.34 -18.82
CA ASN A 261 -3.00 -0.66 -19.78
C ASN A 261 -2.85 -2.07 -19.16
N GLY A 262 -3.70 -2.39 -18.21
CA GLY A 262 -3.71 -3.64 -17.47
C GLY A 262 -2.90 -3.62 -16.18
N ARG A 263 -3.19 -4.56 -15.29
CA ARG A 263 -2.42 -4.73 -14.06
C ARG A 263 -1.15 -5.51 -14.35
N PRO A 264 -0.03 -5.26 -13.66
CA PRO A 264 1.26 -5.87 -13.98
C PRO A 264 1.29 -7.40 -13.85
N TRP A 265 0.37 -7.99 -13.07
CA TRP A 265 0.21 -9.45 -12.94
C TRP A 265 -0.73 -10.07 -13.97
N GLN A 266 -1.41 -9.30 -14.82
CA GLN A 266 -2.29 -9.82 -15.86
C GLN A 266 -1.49 -10.25 -17.09
N GLN A 267 -1.98 -11.25 -17.81
CA GLN A 267 -1.43 -11.62 -19.12
C GLN A 267 -1.82 -10.57 -20.17
N GLY A 268 -0.91 -10.29 -21.12
CA GLY A 268 -1.17 -9.33 -22.20
C GLY A 268 -1.30 -7.89 -21.72
N ASN A 269 -0.76 -7.56 -20.53
CA ASN A 269 -0.67 -6.17 -20.09
C ASN A 269 0.54 -5.47 -20.73
N ASP A 270 0.41 -4.16 -20.94
CA ASP A 270 1.49 -3.24 -21.34
C ASP A 270 1.96 -2.37 -20.16
N ASN A 271 1.77 -2.86 -18.93
CA ASN A 271 2.14 -2.12 -17.73
C ASN A 271 3.66 -1.96 -17.61
N PRO A 272 4.18 -0.74 -17.34
CA PRO A 272 5.62 -0.45 -17.31
C PRO A 272 6.44 -1.36 -16.40
N VAL A 273 5.83 -1.87 -15.32
CA VAL A 273 6.50 -2.74 -14.34
C VAL A 273 6.12 -4.22 -14.45
N GLY A 274 5.35 -4.61 -15.50
CA GLY A 274 4.93 -6.00 -15.70
C GLY A 274 6.08 -6.99 -15.79
N PHE A 275 7.25 -6.57 -16.26
CA PHE A 275 8.45 -7.41 -16.31
C PHE A 275 8.96 -7.80 -14.91
N LEU A 276 8.88 -6.92 -13.92
CA LEU A 276 9.26 -7.20 -12.53
C LEU A 276 8.32 -8.24 -11.92
N TRP A 277 7.01 -8.12 -12.17
CA TRP A 277 6.03 -9.09 -11.71
C TRP A 277 6.28 -10.47 -12.29
N ARG A 278 6.58 -10.56 -13.58
CA ARG A 278 6.95 -11.83 -14.25
C ARG A 278 8.26 -12.42 -13.69
N LYS A 279 9.25 -11.57 -13.39
CA LYS A 279 10.52 -11.99 -12.76
C LYS A 279 10.24 -12.70 -11.43
N TYR A 280 9.50 -12.08 -10.52
CA TYR A 280 9.27 -12.64 -9.19
C TYR A 280 8.21 -13.75 -9.18
N LEU A 281 7.23 -13.73 -10.07
CA LEU A 281 6.27 -14.86 -10.23
C LEU A 281 6.99 -16.18 -10.47
N LYS A 282 8.07 -16.19 -11.25
CA LYS A 282 8.89 -17.40 -11.54
C LYS A 282 9.50 -18.01 -10.27
N LEU A 283 9.69 -17.24 -9.22
CA LEU A 283 10.24 -17.68 -7.94
C LEU A 283 9.17 -18.15 -6.94
N THR A 284 7.90 -18.05 -7.31
CA THR A 284 6.78 -18.49 -6.46
C THR A 284 6.29 -19.90 -6.83
N PRO A 285 5.58 -20.60 -5.92
CA PRO A 285 4.87 -21.83 -6.25
C PRO A 285 3.77 -21.66 -7.31
N TRP A 286 3.40 -20.43 -7.67
CA TRP A 286 2.43 -20.10 -8.71
C TRP A 286 3.07 -19.78 -10.08
N LYS A 287 4.34 -20.12 -10.30
CA LYS A 287 5.06 -19.83 -11.56
C LYS A 287 4.34 -20.29 -12.84
N ASN A 288 3.51 -21.32 -12.74
CA ASN A 288 2.71 -21.87 -13.85
C ASN A 288 1.22 -21.50 -13.75
N ALA A 289 0.82 -20.62 -12.83
CA ALA A 289 -0.58 -20.23 -12.70
C ALA A 289 -1.05 -19.40 -13.91
N LYS A 290 -2.26 -19.70 -14.38
CA LYS A 290 -2.92 -18.87 -15.39
C LYS A 290 -3.39 -17.56 -14.72
N MET A 291 -2.69 -16.48 -15.01
CA MET A 291 -3.09 -15.16 -14.52
C MET A 291 -4.25 -14.61 -15.36
N PRO A 292 -5.13 -13.76 -14.76
CA PRO A 292 -6.20 -13.10 -15.52
C PRO A 292 -5.64 -12.37 -16.74
N VAL A 293 -6.40 -12.34 -17.83
CA VAL A 293 -6.02 -11.61 -19.06
C VAL A 293 -6.44 -10.14 -18.92
N ALA A 294 -5.54 -9.22 -19.27
CA ALA A 294 -5.85 -7.80 -19.36
C ALA A 294 -6.82 -7.55 -20.52
N LYS A 295 -7.84 -6.71 -20.29
CA LYS A 295 -8.83 -6.34 -21.33
C LYS A 295 -8.51 -4.95 -21.85
N LYS A 296 -8.28 -4.82 -23.15
CA LYS A 296 -8.14 -3.52 -23.84
C LYS A 296 -9.49 -2.82 -23.92
N ASP A 297 -9.84 -2.10 -22.87
CA ASP A 297 -11.06 -1.29 -22.81
C ASP A 297 -10.88 0.09 -23.49
N ILE A 298 -11.91 0.92 -23.42
CA ILE A 298 -11.89 2.26 -24.03
C ILE A 298 -10.82 3.16 -23.36
N ASN A 299 -10.57 3.01 -22.04
CA ASN A 299 -9.60 3.84 -21.35
C ASN A 299 -8.18 3.53 -21.82
N TRP A 300 -7.87 2.23 -22.04
CA TRP A 300 -6.58 1.82 -22.59
C TRP A 300 -6.39 2.39 -24.01
N ARG A 301 -7.41 2.28 -24.89
CA ARG A 301 -7.35 2.83 -26.25
C ARG A 301 -7.16 4.34 -26.26
N LEU A 302 -7.86 5.06 -25.37
CA LEU A 302 -7.67 6.51 -25.22
C LEU A 302 -6.26 6.85 -24.73
N TYR A 303 -5.72 6.06 -23.78
CA TYR A 303 -4.36 6.22 -23.30
C TYR A 303 -3.31 6.05 -24.40
N ASP A 304 -3.49 5.07 -25.29
CA ASP A 304 -2.58 4.80 -26.41
C ASP A 304 -2.65 5.88 -27.50
N LEU A 305 -3.83 6.48 -27.71
CA LEU A 305 -4.09 7.40 -28.83
C LEU A 305 -3.90 8.88 -28.49
N LEU A 306 -4.14 9.27 -27.25
CA LEU A 306 -4.18 10.68 -26.86
C LEU A 306 -2.82 11.19 -26.36
N PRO A 307 -2.47 12.46 -26.64
CA PRO A 307 -1.31 13.11 -26.03
C PRO A 307 -1.37 13.11 -24.50
N GLN A 308 -0.21 12.98 -23.85
CA GLN A 308 -0.11 12.95 -22.39
C GLN A 308 -0.78 14.15 -21.69
N SER A 309 -0.76 15.33 -22.30
CA SER A 309 -1.45 16.50 -21.75
C SER A 309 -2.96 16.36 -21.70
N ILE A 310 -3.57 15.61 -22.62
CA ILE A 310 -5.01 15.35 -22.64
C ILE A 310 -5.37 14.24 -21.66
N ILE A 311 -4.66 13.11 -21.75
CA ILE A 311 -5.00 11.94 -20.93
C ILE A 311 -4.83 12.18 -19.43
N VAL A 312 -3.82 12.96 -19.03
CA VAL A 312 -3.59 13.33 -17.63
C VAL A 312 -4.73 14.22 -17.10
N ASN A 313 -5.19 15.20 -17.90
CA ASN A 313 -6.30 16.04 -17.49
C ASN A 313 -7.63 15.26 -17.43
N LEU A 314 -7.86 14.31 -18.36
CA LEU A 314 -9.02 13.42 -18.31
C LEU A 314 -9.00 12.55 -17.06
N TYR A 315 -7.84 12.02 -16.68
CA TYR A 315 -7.68 11.27 -15.43
C TYR A 315 -8.03 12.13 -14.21
N ALA A 316 -7.42 13.30 -14.07
CA ALA A 316 -7.68 14.20 -12.96
C ALA A 316 -9.16 14.63 -12.89
N TRP A 317 -9.77 14.93 -14.04
CA TRP A 317 -11.20 15.23 -14.12
C TRP A 317 -12.08 14.05 -13.67
N ALA A 318 -11.78 12.83 -14.13
CA ALA A 318 -12.53 11.64 -13.76
C ALA A 318 -12.46 11.35 -12.25
N VAL A 319 -11.28 11.51 -11.64
CA VAL A 319 -11.08 11.36 -10.18
C VAL A 319 -11.85 12.45 -9.43
N ASN A 320 -11.73 13.71 -9.84
CA ASN A 320 -12.46 14.82 -9.23
C ASN A 320 -13.98 14.58 -9.29
N ARG A 321 -14.52 14.19 -10.47
CA ARG A 321 -15.96 13.93 -10.63
C ARG A 321 -16.46 12.77 -9.78
N LYS A 322 -15.63 11.74 -9.57
CA LYS A 322 -16.00 10.60 -8.73
C LYS A 322 -16.24 11.04 -7.27
N PHE A 323 -15.38 11.91 -6.74
CA PHE A 323 -15.43 12.34 -5.35
C PHE A 323 -16.23 13.62 -5.09
N ALA A 324 -16.44 14.47 -6.12
CA ALA A 324 -17.32 15.65 -5.99
C ALA A 324 -18.81 15.28 -5.73
N LYS A 325 -19.22 14.05 -6.04
CA LYS A 325 -20.58 13.55 -5.78
C LYS A 325 -20.82 13.07 -4.36
N THR A 326 -19.79 13.11 -3.51
CA THR A 326 -19.85 12.68 -2.11
C THR A 326 -20.07 13.86 -1.14
N LYS A 327 -20.29 15.07 -1.67
CA LYS A 327 -20.75 16.26 -0.89
C LYS A 327 -22.25 16.28 -0.70
#